data_2730c186111c7e355de4b87cfb9985d2
#
_entry.id   2730c186111c7e355de4b87cfb9985d2
#
_cell.length_a   1.000
_cell.length_b   1.000
_cell.length_c   1.000
_cell.angle_alpha   90.00
_cell.angle_beta   90.00
_cell.angle_gamma   90.00
#
_symmetry.space_group_name_H-M   'P 1'
#
loop_
_entity.id
_entity.type
_entity.pdbx_description
1 polymer ?
#
loop_
_entity_poly.entity_id
_entity_poly.type
_entity_poly.pdbx_seq_one_letter_code
_entity_poly.pdbx_strand_id
1 'polypeptide(L)'
;RTLLGLPHIRPSIRRNRGFFASKINLFIVHGVTQMSDLQAQRIDKWLWAARFFKTRSLAQEAVELGRVRLNGERVKPSKDVRLSDRLEINRGEDLYEVLVAGFNTHRGPAPVAQQMYMETEDGKKRREERAAMRKLAFEPAADRTTKGRPTKREGRQLREWRGY
;
A
#
# COMPACT_ATOMS: atom_id res chain seq x y z
N ARG A 1 65.41 -2.32 4.81
CA ARG A 1 64.56 -1.25 4.25
C ARG A 1 63.11 -1.61 4.52
N THR A 2 62.56 -0.91 5.46
CA THR A 2 61.27 -1.01 6.11
C THR A 2 60.16 -0.50 5.14
N LEU A 3 59.10 -1.28 4.89
CA LEU A 3 57.89 -0.79 4.23
C LEU A 3 56.76 -0.75 5.27
N LEU A 4 56.37 0.49 5.58
CA LEU A 4 55.31 0.88 6.45
C LEU A 4 53.92 0.43 5.96
N GLY A 5 53.16 -0.24 6.82
CA GLY A 5 51.80 -0.61 6.60
C GLY A 5 50.85 0.60 6.64
N LEU A 6 49.97 0.70 5.65
CA LEU A 6 48.87 1.67 5.60
C LEU A 6 47.67 1.13 6.40
N PRO A 7 47.02 1.96 7.22
CA PRO A 7 45.85 1.52 7.95
C PRO A 7 44.60 1.44 7.04
N HIS A 8 43.90 0.33 7.12
CA HIS A 8 42.66 0.05 6.44
C HIS A 8 41.54 0.88 7.07
N ILE A 9 41.17 1.99 6.43
CA ILE A 9 40.03 2.82 6.85
C ILE A 9 38.75 2.15 6.36
N ARG A 10 38.00 1.57 7.28
CA ARG A 10 36.61 1.14 7.03
C ARG A 10 35.71 2.36 7.02
N PRO A 11 34.89 2.62 5.99
CA PRO A 11 33.91 3.68 6.04
C PRO A 11 32.79 3.31 7.03
N SER A 12 32.72 4.01 8.14
CA SER A 12 31.58 3.94 9.04
C SER A 12 30.38 4.60 8.37
N ILE A 13 29.40 3.78 7.96
CA ILE A 13 28.09 4.25 7.51
C ILE A 13 27.40 4.89 8.73
N ARG A 14 27.52 6.19 8.88
CA ARG A 14 26.70 6.98 9.80
C ARG A 14 25.27 6.92 9.29
N ARG A 15 24.42 6.14 9.98
CA ARG A 15 22.97 6.21 9.88
C ARG A 15 22.55 7.64 10.23
N ASN A 16 22.15 8.38 9.23
CA ASN A 16 21.62 9.73 9.38
C ASN A 16 20.22 9.66 10.04
N ARG A 17 20.17 9.69 11.37
CA ARG A 17 18.96 9.61 12.20
C ARG A 17 18.42 11.00 12.57
N GLY A 18 18.65 12.01 11.78
CA GLY A 18 18.43 13.33 12.31
C GLY A 18 17.83 14.39 11.39
N PHE A 19 16.73 14.10 10.63
CA PHE A 19 16.08 15.26 9.96
C PHE A 19 14.55 15.16 9.75
N PHE A 20 13.88 14.08 10.16
CA PHE A 20 12.42 13.96 9.98
C PHE A 20 11.58 14.02 11.25
N ALA A 21 12.20 14.11 12.43
CA ALA A 21 11.45 14.12 13.70
C ALA A 21 10.73 15.44 14.02
N SER A 22 11.01 16.53 13.29
CA SER A 22 10.54 17.87 13.67
C SER A 22 9.22 18.32 13.04
N LYS A 23 8.67 17.59 12.07
CA LYS A 23 7.39 17.98 11.42
C LYS A 23 6.16 17.15 11.82
N ILE A 24 6.34 16.10 12.61
CA ILE A 24 5.22 15.21 12.99
C ILE A 24 4.47 15.73 14.24
N ASN A 25 5.04 16.70 14.98
CA ASN A 25 4.51 17.10 16.30
C ASN A 25 3.58 18.32 16.28
N LEU A 26 3.15 18.84 15.14
CA LEU A 26 2.37 20.09 15.08
C LEU A 26 0.90 19.91 14.64
N PHE A 27 0.33 18.72 14.68
CA PHE A 27 -1.11 18.51 14.38
C PHE A 27 -1.87 17.84 15.53
N ILE A 28 -1.56 18.19 16.77
CA ILE A 28 -2.37 17.79 17.92
C ILE A 28 -3.14 19.00 18.41
N VAL A 29 -4.30 19.30 17.84
CA VAL A 29 -5.36 20.04 18.57
C VAL A 29 -6.73 19.63 18.02
N HIS A 30 -7.56 19.14 18.95
CA HIS A 30 -9.02 18.98 18.95
C HIS A 30 -9.62 17.74 18.27
N GLY A 31 -10.00 16.79 19.11
CA GLY A 31 -11.04 15.81 18.83
C GLY A 31 -10.56 14.41 18.41
N VAL A 32 -9.50 13.88 19.00
CA VAL A 32 -9.01 12.55 18.64
C VAL A 32 -9.46 11.50 19.64
N THR A 33 -10.37 10.66 19.19
CA THR A 33 -10.56 9.30 19.70
C THR A 33 -9.19 8.59 19.69
N GLN A 34 -8.68 8.33 20.86
CA GLN A 34 -7.49 7.57 21.25
C GLN A 34 -6.75 6.85 20.12
N MET A 35 -5.77 7.51 19.51
CA MET A 35 -4.62 6.81 18.95
C MET A 35 -3.90 6.19 20.14
N SER A 36 -3.84 4.86 20.17
CA SER A 36 -3.16 4.14 21.22
C SER A 36 -1.66 4.51 21.22
N ASP A 37 -1.07 4.72 22.41
CA ASP A 37 0.37 4.91 22.64
C ASP A 37 1.23 3.68 22.25
N LEU A 38 0.71 2.84 21.36
CA LEU A 38 1.41 1.65 20.86
C LEU A 38 2.58 2.10 20.00
N GLN A 39 3.77 1.66 20.38
CA GLN A 39 4.99 1.91 19.62
C GLN A 39 5.16 0.94 18.44
N ALA A 40 4.41 -0.16 18.43
CA ALA A 40 4.44 -1.19 17.39
C ALA A 40 3.14 -1.96 17.33
N GLN A 41 2.78 -2.45 16.15
CA GLN A 41 1.61 -3.29 15.92
C GLN A 41 1.89 -4.30 14.81
N ARG A 42 1.32 -5.51 14.90
CA ARG A 42 1.41 -6.51 13.83
C ARG A 42 0.88 -5.95 12.51
N ILE A 43 1.61 -6.23 11.43
CA ILE A 43 1.30 -5.70 10.10
C ILE A 43 -0.10 -6.12 9.60
N ASP A 44 -0.53 -7.36 9.86
CA ASP A 44 -1.86 -7.86 9.49
C ASP A 44 -2.99 -7.06 10.17
N LYS A 45 -2.82 -6.74 11.46
CA LYS A 45 -3.77 -5.96 12.24
C LYS A 45 -3.76 -4.48 11.82
N TRP A 46 -2.60 -3.92 11.56
CA TRP A 46 -2.46 -2.54 11.12
C TRP A 46 -3.12 -2.31 9.76
N LEU A 47 -2.86 -3.18 8.77
CA LEU A 47 -3.45 -3.11 7.43
C LEU A 47 -4.98 -3.17 7.45
N TRP A 48 -5.55 -3.99 8.32
CA TRP A 48 -6.98 -4.08 8.53
C TRP A 48 -7.53 -2.84 9.22
N ALA A 49 -6.89 -2.33 10.27
CA ALA A 49 -7.29 -1.12 11.00
C ALA A 49 -7.20 0.13 10.12
N ALA A 50 -6.15 0.26 9.30
CA ALA A 50 -5.95 1.34 8.30
C ALA A 50 -6.87 1.20 7.07
N ARG A 51 -7.75 0.19 7.01
CA ARG A 51 -8.76 -0.04 5.96
C ARG A 51 -8.22 -0.37 4.57
N PHE A 52 -6.96 -0.77 4.44
CA PHE A 52 -6.45 -1.29 3.17
C PHE A 52 -7.14 -2.58 2.75
N PHE A 53 -7.48 -3.44 3.72
CA PHE A 53 -8.21 -4.69 3.47
C PHE A 53 -9.52 -4.75 4.27
N LYS A 54 -10.52 -5.46 3.71
CA LYS A 54 -11.86 -5.59 4.33
C LYS A 54 -11.81 -6.42 5.61
N THR A 55 -11.01 -7.48 5.63
CA THR A 55 -10.85 -8.39 6.78
C THR A 55 -9.37 -8.55 7.12
N ARG A 56 -9.08 -8.96 8.36
CA ARG A 56 -7.72 -9.27 8.80
C ARG A 56 -7.13 -10.48 8.08
N SER A 57 -7.96 -11.47 7.75
CA SER A 57 -7.53 -12.65 6.98
C SER A 57 -7.05 -12.27 5.58
N LEU A 58 -7.76 -11.36 4.89
CA LEU A 58 -7.31 -10.83 3.59
C LEU A 58 -6.02 -10.02 3.69
N ALA A 59 -5.81 -9.31 4.79
CA ALA A 59 -4.55 -8.60 5.04
C ALA A 59 -3.40 -9.61 5.24
N GLN A 60 -3.62 -10.67 6.01
CA GLN A 60 -2.67 -11.73 6.22
C GLN A 60 -2.27 -12.42 4.92
N GLU A 61 -3.25 -12.84 4.12
CA GLU A 61 -3.04 -13.44 2.81
C GLU A 61 -2.25 -12.52 1.87
N ALA A 62 -2.57 -11.22 1.83
CA ALA A 62 -1.85 -10.26 1.00
C ALA A 62 -0.37 -10.11 1.40
N VAL A 63 -0.07 -10.18 2.70
CA VAL A 63 1.32 -10.17 3.19
C VAL A 63 2.03 -11.47 2.81
N GLU A 64 1.39 -12.63 2.97
CA GLU A 64 1.93 -13.95 2.61
C GLU A 64 2.22 -14.06 1.11
N LEU A 65 1.33 -13.53 0.26
CA LEU A 65 1.53 -13.44 -1.18
C LEU A 65 2.60 -12.43 -1.61
N GLY A 66 3.19 -11.67 -0.67
CA GLY A 66 4.20 -10.66 -0.96
C GLY A 66 3.64 -9.41 -1.64
N ARG A 67 2.33 -9.19 -1.58
CA ARG A 67 1.67 -7.95 -2.06
C ARG A 67 1.92 -6.75 -1.14
N VAL A 68 2.44 -7.02 0.06
CA VAL A 68 2.83 -5.99 1.03
C VAL A 68 4.30 -6.16 1.36
N ARG A 69 5.04 -5.06 1.28
CA ARG A 69 6.45 -4.99 1.65
C ARG A 69 6.67 -3.95 2.73
N LEU A 70 7.56 -4.25 3.66
CA LEU A 70 7.97 -3.36 4.74
C LEU A 70 9.41 -2.91 4.46
N ASN A 71 9.62 -1.61 4.28
CA ASN A 71 10.94 -1.04 3.96
C ASN A 71 11.60 -1.68 2.72
N GLY A 72 10.78 -2.09 1.72
CA GLY A 72 11.23 -2.78 0.51
C GLY A 72 11.37 -4.31 0.66
N GLU A 73 11.29 -4.86 1.87
CA GLU A 73 11.46 -6.28 2.14
C GLU A 73 10.13 -7.02 2.27
N ARG A 74 10.13 -8.30 1.87
CA ARG A 74 9.01 -9.20 2.12
C ARG A 74 9.02 -9.63 3.59
N VAL A 75 7.87 -9.56 4.24
CA VAL A 75 7.73 -9.84 5.66
C VAL A 75 6.66 -10.89 5.94
N LYS A 76 6.67 -11.45 7.15
CA LYS A 76 5.61 -12.34 7.63
C LYS A 76 4.45 -11.53 8.21
N PRO A 77 3.19 -12.04 8.20
CA PRO A 77 2.02 -11.33 8.74
C PRO A 77 2.11 -10.99 10.23
N SER A 78 2.92 -11.74 10.97
CA SER A 78 3.16 -11.51 12.39
C SER A 78 4.22 -10.45 12.69
N LYS A 79 4.89 -9.92 11.65
CA LYS A 79 5.91 -8.88 11.81
C LYS A 79 5.29 -7.61 12.37
N ASP A 80 5.97 -7.00 13.33
CA ASP A 80 5.56 -5.72 13.90
C ASP A 80 6.04 -4.57 13.02
N VAL A 81 5.14 -3.61 12.82
CA VAL A 81 5.36 -2.35 12.13
C VAL A 81 5.53 -1.26 13.19
N ARG A 82 6.44 -0.32 12.93
CA ARG A 82 6.76 0.80 13.81
C ARG A 82 6.40 2.14 13.14
N LEU A 83 6.37 3.20 13.93
CA LEU A 83 6.21 4.55 13.41
C LEU A 83 7.33 4.89 12.42
N SER A 84 6.98 5.60 11.36
CA SER A 84 7.87 5.98 10.26
C SER A 84 8.37 4.83 9.39
N ASP A 85 7.87 3.60 9.58
CA ASP A 85 8.13 2.52 8.63
C ASP A 85 7.43 2.79 7.29
N ARG A 86 8.11 2.45 6.18
CA ARG A 86 7.58 2.55 4.83
C ARG A 86 6.92 1.24 4.42
N LEU A 87 5.68 1.32 4.01
CA LEU A 87 4.91 0.20 3.50
C LEU A 87 4.57 0.41 2.03
N GLU A 88 4.87 -0.60 1.23
CA GLU A 88 4.41 -0.72 -0.15
C GLU A 88 3.27 -1.74 -0.18
N ILE A 89 2.08 -1.30 -0.58
CA ILE A 89 0.86 -2.11 -0.55
C ILE A 89 0.29 -2.20 -1.95
N ASN A 90 0.32 -3.39 -2.53
CA ASN A 90 -0.28 -3.68 -3.83
C ASN A 90 -1.71 -4.18 -3.62
N ARG A 91 -2.70 -3.35 -3.94
CA ARG A 91 -4.11 -3.66 -3.84
C ARG A 91 -4.74 -3.74 -5.24
N GLY A 92 -4.68 -4.93 -5.83
CA GLY A 92 -5.14 -5.12 -7.20
C GLY A 92 -4.24 -4.38 -8.20
N GLU A 93 -4.76 -3.34 -8.81
CA GLU A 93 -4.04 -2.54 -9.79
C GLU A 93 -3.33 -1.31 -9.18
N ASP A 94 -3.71 -0.95 -7.95
CA ASP A 94 -3.20 0.22 -7.27
C ASP A 94 -2.03 -0.13 -6.33
N LEU A 95 -0.93 0.59 -6.47
CA LEU A 95 0.23 0.51 -5.59
C LEU A 95 0.23 1.73 -4.67
N TYR A 96 0.05 1.49 -3.39
CA TYR A 96 0.16 2.50 -2.34
C TYR A 96 1.54 2.44 -1.70
N GLU A 97 2.14 3.59 -1.54
CA GLU A 97 3.39 3.75 -0.82
C GLU A 97 3.16 4.72 0.33
N VAL A 98 3.19 4.20 1.54
CA VAL A 98 2.76 4.94 2.74
C VAL A 98 3.79 4.84 3.86
N LEU A 99 3.87 5.91 4.65
CA LEU A 99 4.60 5.94 5.92
C LEU A 99 3.62 5.74 7.06
N VAL A 100 3.98 4.92 8.02
CA VAL A 100 3.18 4.69 9.22
C VAL A 100 3.24 5.92 10.12
N ALA A 101 2.08 6.55 10.35
CA ALA A 101 1.94 7.74 11.19
C ALA A 101 1.33 7.41 12.56
N GLY A 102 0.61 6.30 12.69
CA GLY A 102 0.00 5.90 13.95
C GLY A 102 -0.59 4.50 13.95
N PHE A 103 -1.08 4.10 15.12
CA PHE A 103 -1.66 2.79 15.36
C PHE A 103 -3.06 2.92 15.94
N ASN A 104 -3.92 1.94 15.62
CA ASN A 104 -5.22 1.79 16.24
C ASN A 104 -5.49 0.31 16.50
N THR A 105 -5.98 -0.01 17.71
CA THR A 105 -6.32 -1.39 18.08
C THR A 105 -7.60 -1.87 17.40
N HIS A 106 -8.46 -0.95 17.02
CA HIS A 106 -9.78 -1.22 16.43
C HIS A 106 -9.88 -0.63 15.03
N ARG A 107 -10.78 -1.20 14.22
CA ARG A 107 -11.11 -0.64 12.92
C ARG A 107 -12.05 0.56 13.10
N GLY A 108 -11.48 1.76 13.05
CA GLY A 108 -12.23 3.01 13.15
C GLY A 108 -12.92 3.41 11.84
N PRO A 109 -13.66 4.54 11.85
CA PRO A 109 -14.21 5.16 10.65
C PRO A 109 -13.07 5.61 9.70
N ALA A 110 -13.43 5.92 8.42
CA ALA A 110 -12.44 6.26 7.40
C ALA A 110 -11.51 7.43 7.76
N PRO A 111 -12.01 8.53 8.36
CA PRO A 111 -11.12 9.65 8.74
C PRO A 111 -10.04 9.25 9.75
N VAL A 112 -10.38 8.40 10.73
CA VAL A 112 -9.41 7.90 11.73
C VAL A 112 -8.39 6.97 11.07
N ALA A 113 -8.83 6.12 10.15
CA ALA A 113 -7.93 5.23 9.41
C ALA A 113 -6.92 6.01 8.54
N GLN A 114 -7.35 7.11 7.93
CA GLN A 114 -6.48 7.97 7.12
C GLN A 114 -5.39 8.67 7.94
N GLN A 115 -5.63 8.93 9.23
CA GLN A 115 -4.62 9.51 10.12
C GLN A 115 -3.51 8.53 10.52
N MET A 116 -3.73 7.21 10.29
CA MET A 116 -2.74 6.18 10.65
C MET A 116 -1.57 6.10 9.68
N TYR A 117 -1.67 6.72 8.51
CA TYR A 117 -0.62 6.69 7.49
C TYR A 117 -0.55 7.99 6.71
N MET A 118 0.60 8.24 6.11
CA MET A 118 0.83 9.31 5.16
C MET A 118 1.27 8.69 3.83
N GLU A 119 0.53 8.95 2.75
CA GLU A 119 0.95 8.54 1.41
C GLU A 119 2.14 9.40 0.96
N THR A 120 3.17 8.77 0.38
CA THR A 120 4.32 9.51 -0.16
C THR A 120 3.91 10.21 -1.46
N GLU A 121 4.48 11.41 -1.70
CA GLU A 121 4.21 12.19 -2.93
C GLU A 121 4.52 11.38 -4.19
N ASP A 122 5.63 10.62 -4.18
CA ASP A 122 6.02 9.79 -5.30
C ASP A 122 5.04 8.61 -5.51
N GLY A 123 4.57 7.99 -4.43
CA GLY A 123 3.57 6.93 -4.47
C GLY A 123 2.25 7.42 -5.07
N LYS A 124 1.79 8.60 -4.64
CA LYS A 124 0.59 9.24 -5.14
C LYS A 124 0.69 9.56 -6.64
N LYS A 125 1.79 10.16 -7.09
CA LYS A 125 2.03 10.43 -8.51
C LYS A 125 1.99 9.17 -9.35
N ARG A 126 2.73 8.13 -8.95
CA ARG A 126 2.74 6.84 -9.66
C ARG A 126 1.35 6.20 -9.74
N ARG A 127 0.55 6.31 -8.68
CA ARG A 127 -0.82 5.80 -8.67
C ARG A 127 -1.73 6.59 -9.60
N GLU A 128 -1.64 7.92 -9.60
CA GLU A 128 -2.39 8.82 -10.48
C GLU A 128 -2.01 8.60 -11.95
N GLU A 129 -0.72 8.48 -12.27
CA GLU A 129 -0.22 8.17 -13.60
C GLU A 129 -0.75 6.83 -14.12
N ARG A 130 -0.71 5.77 -13.29
CA ARG A 130 -1.26 4.46 -13.64
C ARG A 130 -2.78 4.51 -13.85
N ALA A 131 -3.50 5.26 -13.02
CA ALA A 131 -4.94 5.46 -13.17
C ALA A 131 -5.27 6.24 -14.46
N ALA A 132 -4.47 7.24 -14.83
CA ALA A 132 -4.60 7.97 -16.08
C ALA A 132 -4.32 7.07 -17.29
N MET A 133 -3.24 6.29 -17.25
CA MET A 133 -2.92 5.31 -18.30
C MET A 133 -4.04 4.29 -18.50
N ARG A 134 -4.63 3.77 -17.42
CA ARG A 134 -5.80 2.87 -17.51
C ARG A 134 -7.00 3.51 -18.18
N LYS A 135 -7.28 4.76 -17.86
CA LYS A 135 -8.38 5.50 -18.50
C LYS A 135 -8.16 5.70 -19.99
N LEU A 136 -6.90 5.94 -20.40
CA LEU A 136 -6.53 6.08 -21.82
C LEU A 136 -6.53 4.73 -22.54
N ALA A 137 -6.12 3.64 -21.87
CA ALA A 137 -6.14 2.30 -22.42
C ALA A 137 -7.53 1.64 -22.41
N PHE A 138 -8.50 2.25 -21.73
CA PHE A 138 -9.89 1.82 -21.76
C PHE A 138 -10.50 2.22 -23.12
N GLU A 139 -10.34 1.35 -24.12
CA GLU A 139 -11.21 1.37 -25.28
C GLU A 139 -12.63 1.03 -24.78
N PRO A 140 -13.62 1.94 -24.99
CA PRO A 140 -15.00 1.59 -24.71
C PRO A 140 -15.27 0.32 -25.50
N ALA A 141 -15.54 -0.78 -24.79
CA ALA A 141 -15.95 -2.02 -25.42
C ALA A 141 -17.03 -1.67 -26.44
N ALA A 142 -16.74 -1.96 -27.71
CA ALA A 142 -17.62 -1.64 -28.83
C ALA A 142 -19.06 -1.89 -28.40
N ASP A 143 -19.84 -0.84 -28.52
CA ASP A 143 -21.24 -0.69 -28.09
C ASP A 143 -21.96 -2.04 -27.94
N ARG A 144 -21.96 -2.61 -26.74
CA ARG A 144 -22.84 -3.72 -26.42
C ARG A 144 -24.23 -3.13 -26.30
N THR A 145 -24.88 -2.98 -27.44
CA THR A 145 -26.23 -2.46 -27.57
C THR A 145 -27.28 -3.26 -26.80
N THR A 146 -26.90 -4.44 -26.29
CA THR A 146 -27.79 -5.29 -25.50
C THR A 146 -27.20 -5.60 -24.13
N LYS A 147 -27.74 -4.94 -23.08
CA LYS A 147 -27.57 -5.33 -21.67
C LYS A 147 -28.42 -6.58 -21.44
N GLY A 148 -27.81 -7.76 -21.34
CA GLY A 148 -28.50 -8.97 -20.94
C GLY A 148 -28.11 -10.22 -21.74
N ARG A 149 -28.89 -11.29 -21.54
CA ARG A 149 -28.72 -12.55 -22.28
C ARG A 149 -29.04 -12.31 -23.77
N PRO A 150 -28.18 -12.76 -24.69
CA PRO A 150 -28.42 -12.64 -26.14
C PRO A 150 -29.83 -13.13 -26.54
N THR A 151 -30.51 -12.36 -27.37
CA THR A 151 -31.78 -12.77 -27.92
C THR A 151 -31.62 -14.04 -28.80
N LYS A 152 -32.72 -14.72 -29.09
CA LYS A 152 -32.68 -15.90 -29.99
C LYS A 152 -31.98 -15.60 -31.32
N ARG A 153 -32.19 -14.41 -31.87
CA ARG A 153 -31.57 -13.94 -33.11
C ARG A 153 -30.08 -13.77 -33.01
N GLU A 154 -29.63 -13.09 -31.97
CA GLU A 154 -28.21 -12.86 -31.67
C GLU A 154 -27.50 -14.18 -31.34
N GLY A 155 -28.16 -15.08 -30.64
CA GLY A 155 -27.64 -16.43 -30.35
C GLY A 155 -27.47 -17.27 -31.59
N ARG A 156 -28.30 -17.11 -32.67
CA ARG A 156 -28.09 -17.77 -33.98
C ARG A 156 -26.85 -17.17 -34.67
N GLN A 157 -26.73 -15.86 -34.75
CA GLN A 157 -25.58 -15.16 -35.37
C GLN A 157 -24.26 -15.57 -34.66
N LEU A 158 -24.25 -15.63 -33.33
CA LEU A 158 -23.08 -16.08 -32.59
C LEU A 158 -22.69 -17.54 -32.88
N ARG A 159 -23.66 -18.43 -33.17
CA ARG A 159 -23.39 -19.81 -33.57
C ARG A 159 -22.80 -19.88 -34.98
N GLU A 160 -23.34 -19.12 -35.93
CA GLU A 160 -22.81 -19.04 -37.28
C GLU A 160 -21.38 -18.54 -37.30
N TRP A 161 -21.07 -17.52 -36.46
CA TRP A 161 -19.70 -17.00 -36.28
C TRP A 161 -18.72 -18.03 -35.69
N ARG A 162 -19.21 -18.94 -34.85
CA ARG A 162 -18.38 -19.98 -34.22
C ARG A 162 -18.22 -21.24 -35.10
N GLY A 163 -18.86 -21.30 -36.24
CA GLY A 163 -18.72 -22.44 -37.17
C GLY A 163 -19.35 -23.75 -36.68
N TYR A 164 -20.40 -23.67 -35.83
CA TYR A 164 -21.21 -24.82 -35.42
C TYR A 164 -22.63 -24.73 -35.96
#